data_3d7c43debbe2a765a3367464adfd90df
#
_entry.id   3d7c43debbe2a765a3367464adfd90df
#
_cell.length_a   1.000
_cell.length_b   1.000
_cell.length_c   1.000
_cell.angle_alpha   90.00
_cell.angle_beta   90.00
_cell.angle_gamma   90.00
#
_symmetry.space_group_name_H-M   'P 1'
#
loop_
_entity.id
_entity.type
_entity.pdbx_description
1 polymer ?
#
loop_
_entity_poly.entity_id
_entity_poly.type
_entity_poly.pdbx_seq_one_letter_code
_entity_poly.pdbx_strand_id
1 'polypeptide(L)'
;MKLSLGFLLLLLVPLSVGAQAKPGWRSATTEELKAVLPLRAPVEKERIETEMRTASGIVNSHGKEIAGVVLITAGYSADGKYSHYLVVQAPITIADIALTPGSYVFGWQRTEEGLLVKFYEATNGVERGTAVAHRMPQGNRVESFRLWPPGDQAILQIGRFSLPYRLME
;
A
#
# COMPACT_ATOMS: atom_id res chain seq x y z
N MET A 1 -46.64 57.29 29.58
CA MET A 1 -46.66 56.23 28.57
C MET A 1 -45.21 55.93 28.19
N LYS A 2 -44.62 54.86 28.73
CA LYS A 2 -43.21 54.47 28.49
C LYS A 2 -43.23 53.25 27.57
N LEU A 3 -42.83 53.42 26.29
CA LEU A 3 -42.57 52.29 25.37
C LEU A 3 -41.24 51.64 25.72
N SER A 4 -41.30 50.40 26.12
CA SER A 4 -40.12 49.53 26.29
C SER A 4 -39.83 48.85 24.96
N LEU A 5 -38.68 49.19 24.34
CA LEU A 5 -38.20 48.61 23.09
C LEU A 5 -37.38 47.37 23.45
N GLY A 6 -37.98 46.18 23.30
CA GLY A 6 -37.29 44.91 23.52
C GLY A 6 -36.33 44.60 22.35
N PHE A 7 -35.04 44.55 22.65
CA PHE A 7 -33.99 44.20 21.72
C PHE A 7 -33.89 42.67 21.64
N LEU A 8 -34.37 42.09 20.54
CA LEU A 8 -34.29 40.64 20.27
C LEU A 8 -32.88 40.34 19.70
N LEU A 9 -32.02 39.78 20.55
CA LEU A 9 -30.69 39.38 20.18
C LEU A 9 -30.75 38.02 19.43
N LEU A 10 -30.64 38.05 18.09
CA LEU A 10 -30.59 36.85 17.26
C LEU A 10 -29.20 36.25 17.36
N LEU A 11 -29.06 35.16 18.10
CA LEU A 11 -27.82 34.35 18.17
C LEU A 11 -27.65 33.59 16.86
N LEU A 12 -26.79 34.07 15.97
CA LEU A 12 -26.28 33.32 14.83
C LEU A 12 -25.30 32.26 15.35
N VAL A 13 -25.76 30.99 15.40
CA VAL A 13 -24.88 29.84 15.61
C VAL A 13 -24.19 29.55 14.27
N PRO A 14 -22.85 29.60 14.17
CA PRO A 14 -22.18 29.20 12.95
C PRO A 14 -22.31 27.68 12.82
N LEU A 15 -23.04 27.21 11.79
CA LEU A 15 -22.95 25.81 11.34
C LEU A 15 -21.54 25.57 10.81
N SER A 16 -20.70 24.95 11.63
CA SER A 16 -19.45 24.38 11.18
C SER A 16 -19.79 23.22 10.24
N VAL A 17 -19.76 23.47 8.94
CA VAL A 17 -19.75 22.44 7.91
C VAL A 17 -18.41 21.73 8.06
N GLY A 18 -18.40 20.65 8.84
CA GLY A 18 -17.27 19.74 8.87
C GLY A 18 -17.03 19.23 7.44
N ALA A 19 -15.89 19.58 6.86
CA ALA A 19 -15.43 19.00 5.61
C ALA A 19 -15.35 17.48 5.82
N GLN A 20 -16.35 16.74 5.34
CA GLN A 20 -16.28 15.30 5.25
C GLN A 20 -15.11 14.98 4.31
N ALA A 21 -14.03 14.44 4.88
CA ALA A 21 -12.95 13.87 4.11
C ALA A 21 -13.57 12.86 3.14
N LYS A 22 -13.32 13.03 1.83
CA LYS A 22 -13.76 12.05 0.82
C LYS A 22 -13.30 10.68 1.29
N PRO A 23 -14.17 9.64 1.20
CA PRO A 23 -13.78 8.28 1.54
C PRO A 23 -12.64 7.87 0.61
N GLY A 24 -11.44 8.00 1.11
CA GLY A 24 -10.21 7.73 0.38
C GLY A 24 -9.50 6.52 0.96
N TRP A 25 -8.47 6.07 0.26
CA TRP A 25 -7.53 5.10 0.76
C TRP A 25 -6.65 5.74 1.83
N ARG A 26 -6.44 5.05 2.95
CA ARG A 26 -5.54 5.44 4.04
C ARG A 26 -4.54 4.32 4.34
N SER A 27 -3.52 4.61 5.12
CA SER A 27 -2.66 3.55 5.66
C SER A 27 -3.47 2.58 6.50
N ALA A 28 -3.21 1.29 6.33
CA ALA A 28 -3.79 0.23 7.14
C ALA A 28 -3.17 0.22 8.54
N THR A 29 -3.95 -0.12 9.55
CA THR A 29 -3.48 -0.33 10.93
C THR A 29 -2.75 -1.66 11.06
N THR A 30 -2.03 -1.85 12.17
CA THR A 30 -1.37 -3.14 12.47
C THR A 30 -2.36 -4.30 12.54
N GLU A 31 -3.55 -4.06 13.08
CA GLU A 31 -4.61 -5.06 13.23
C GLU A 31 -5.18 -5.46 11.86
N GLU A 32 -5.43 -4.47 10.99
CA GLU A 32 -5.87 -4.71 9.61
C GLU A 32 -4.82 -5.52 8.85
N LEU A 33 -3.55 -5.12 8.91
CA LEU A 33 -2.45 -5.85 8.27
C LEU A 33 -2.34 -7.31 8.74
N LYS A 34 -2.48 -7.55 10.06
CA LYS A 34 -2.47 -8.92 10.61
C LYS A 34 -3.68 -9.76 10.18
N ALA A 35 -4.81 -9.12 9.90
CA ALA A 35 -6.00 -9.82 9.42
C ALA A 35 -5.86 -10.30 7.97
N VAL A 36 -5.07 -9.60 7.16
CA VAL A 36 -4.91 -9.85 5.72
C VAL A 36 -3.63 -10.60 5.37
N LEU A 37 -2.52 -10.30 6.05
CA LEU A 37 -1.22 -10.89 5.75
C LEU A 37 -0.99 -12.16 6.57
N PRO A 38 -0.64 -13.29 5.93
CA PRO A 38 -0.35 -14.54 6.64
C PRO A 38 1.03 -14.49 7.30
N LEU A 39 1.19 -15.17 8.46
CA LEU A 39 2.50 -15.38 9.09
C LEU A 39 3.43 -16.26 8.24
N ARG A 40 2.84 -17.11 7.40
CA ARG A 40 3.53 -17.94 6.41
C ARG A 40 2.82 -17.81 5.07
N ALA A 41 3.42 -17.06 4.17
CA ALA A 41 2.87 -16.80 2.85
C ALA A 41 2.85 -18.06 1.98
N PRO A 42 1.72 -18.44 1.38
CA PRO A 42 1.67 -19.51 0.41
C PRO A 42 2.28 -19.00 -0.91
N VAL A 43 3.39 -19.59 -1.32
CA VAL A 43 4.10 -19.25 -2.55
C VAL A 43 4.37 -20.54 -3.32
N GLU A 44 3.67 -20.72 -4.44
CA GLU A 44 3.68 -21.98 -5.21
C GLU A 44 3.36 -23.17 -4.29
N LYS A 45 4.32 -24.08 -4.07
CA LYS A 45 4.17 -25.25 -3.19
C LYS A 45 4.73 -25.05 -1.78
N GLU A 46 5.25 -23.87 -1.51
CA GLU A 46 5.98 -23.56 -0.27
C GLU A 46 5.15 -22.68 0.69
N ARG A 47 5.60 -22.64 1.94
CA ARG A 47 5.09 -21.74 2.98
C ARG A 47 6.26 -20.94 3.53
N ILE A 48 6.41 -19.70 3.05
CA ILE A 48 7.55 -18.82 3.38
C ILE A 48 7.17 -17.91 4.56
N GLU A 49 8.01 -17.88 5.58
CA GLU A 49 7.78 -16.99 6.74
C GLU A 49 7.81 -15.52 6.34
N THR A 50 6.95 -14.73 6.97
CA THR A 50 6.84 -13.29 6.72
C THR A 50 7.45 -12.50 7.86
N GLU A 51 8.15 -11.41 7.55
CA GLU A 51 8.65 -10.46 8.54
C GLU A 51 7.58 -9.40 8.81
N MET A 52 6.63 -9.71 9.69
CA MET A 52 5.46 -8.88 9.96
C MET A 52 5.78 -7.45 10.43
N ARG A 53 6.99 -7.19 10.94
CA ARG A 53 7.42 -5.82 11.29
C ARG A 53 7.60 -4.93 10.05
N THR A 54 7.75 -5.52 8.86
CA THR A 54 7.84 -4.81 7.60
C THR A 54 6.51 -4.64 6.89
N ALA A 55 5.42 -5.16 7.48
CA ALA A 55 4.10 -5.10 6.88
C ALA A 55 3.66 -3.65 6.64
N SER A 56 3.16 -3.39 5.46
CA SER A 56 2.60 -2.09 5.08
C SER A 56 1.45 -2.29 4.10
N GLY A 57 0.45 -1.44 4.19
CA GLY A 57 -0.70 -1.50 3.31
C GLY A 57 -1.58 -0.27 3.38
N ILE A 58 -2.54 -0.26 2.50
CA ILE A 58 -3.59 0.75 2.40
C ILE A 58 -4.96 0.06 2.42
N VAL A 59 -5.94 0.74 3.00
CA VAL A 59 -7.32 0.27 3.11
C VAL A 59 -8.28 1.37 2.67
N ASN A 60 -9.36 0.99 1.99
CA ASN A 60 -10.40 1.93 1.58
C ASN A 60 -11.58 1.94 2.58
N SER A 61 -12.53 2.85 2.37
CA SER A 61 -13.75 2.97 3.19
C SER A 61 -14.65 1.74 3.18
N HIS A 62 -14.46 0.81 2.25
CA HIS A 62 -15.21 -0.45 2.15
C HIS A 62 -14.44 -1.64 2.77
N GLY A 63 -13.31 -1.38 3.45
CA GLY A 63 -12.49 -2.42 4.05
C GLY A 63 -11.72 -3.27 3.05
N LYS A 64 -11.56 -2.83 1.78
CA LYS A 64 -10.68 -3.50 0.82
C LYS A 64 -9.25 -3.04 1.04
N GLU A 65 -8.33 -3.98 1.08
CA GLU A 65 -6.93 -3.73 1.38
C GLU A 65 -6.01 -4.10 0.20
N ILE A 66 -4.89 -3.38 0.15
CA ILE A 66 -3.71 -3.76 -0.60
C ILE A 66 -2.56 -3.71 0.40
N ALA A 67 -1.98 -4.86 0.70
CA ALA A 67 -1.00 -4.98 1.77
C ALA A 67 0.15 -5.90 1.35
N GLY A 68 1.35 -5.55 1.76
CA GLY A 68 2.54 -6.34 1.48
C GLY A 68 3.45 -6.49 2.69
N VAL A 69 4.34 -7.48 2.61
CA VAL A 69 5.28 -7.83 3.66
C VAL A 69 6.53 -8.47 3.07
N VAL A 70 7.68 -8.26 3.71
CA VAL A 70 8.93 -8.92 3.35
C VAL A 70 8.87 -10.40 3.70
N LEU A 71 9.36 -11.25 2.80
CA LEU A 71 9.53 -12.69 3.02
C LEU A 71 10.89 -12.97 3.67
N ILE A 72 10.91 -13.85 4.66
CA ILE A 72 12.13 -14.36 5.26
C ILE A 72 12.64 -15.51 4.41
N THR A 73 13.45 -15.20 3.41
CA THR A 73 13.93 -16.16 2.42
C THR A 73 15.30 -16.77 2.74
N ALA A 74 15.72 -16.78 3.99
CA ALA A 74 17.00 -17.36 4.40
C ALA A 74 17.09 -18.84 3.97
N GLY A 75 17.93 -19.12 2.98
CA GLY A 75 18.07 -20.44 2.37
C GLY A 75 17.10 -20.72 1.21
N TYR A 76 16.18 -19.84 0.94
CA TYR A 76 15.24 -19.91 -0.18
C TYR A 76 15.64 -18.91 -1.26
N SER A 77 16.00 -19.42 -2.40
CA SER A 77 16.45 -18.73 -3.61
C SER A 77 17.47 -17.59 -3.38
N ALA A 78 18.72 -17.94 -3.56
CA ALA A 78 19.82 -16.98 -3.74
C ALA A 78 19.56 -16.00 -4.91
N ASP A 79 18.49 -16.17 -5.67
CA ASP A 79 18.20 -15.49 -6.92
C ASP A 79 17.34 -14.23 -6.76
N GLY A 80 16.88 -13.93 -5.54
CA GLY A 80 16.03 -12.75 -5.30
C GLY A 80 14.67 -12.79 -6.03
N LYS A 81 14.25 -13.97 -6.50
CA LYS A 81 13.02 -14.14 -7.26
C LYS A 81 11.79 -13.70 -6.45
N TYR A 82 11.76 -14.07 -5.17
CA TYR A 82 10.68 -13.72 -4.26
C TYR A 82 11.24 -13.09 -2.99
N SER A 83 11.07 -11.80 -2.82
CA SER A 83 11.49 -11.07 -1.63
C SER A 83 10.32 -10.48 -0.84
N HIS A 84 9.15 -10.35 -1.47
CA HIS A 84 7.96 -9.74 -0.88
C HIS A 84 6.71 -10.51 -1.27
N TYR A 85 5.73 -10.53 -0.36
CA TYR A 85 4.38 -11.03 -0.60
C TYR A 85 3.40 -9.85 -0.61
N LEU A 86 2.47 -9.84 -1.55
CA LEU A 86 1.49 -8.78 -1.74
C LEU A 86 0.09 -9.37 -1.87
N VAL A 87 -0.84 -8.90 -1.04
CA VAL A 87 -2.27 -9.18 -1.14
C VAL A 87 -2.97 -7.99 -1.77
N VAL A 88 -3.75 -8.23 -2.79
CA VAL A 88 -4.51 -7.23 -3.54
C VAL A 88 -6.00 -7.59 -3.41
N GLN A 89 -6.81 -6.74 -2.77
CA GLN A 89 -8.26 -6.95 -2.64
C GLN A 89 -9.06 -5.99 -3.53
N ALA A 90 -8.40 -5.00 -4.13
CA ALA A 90 -8.99 -4.11 -5.13
C ALA A 90 -8.01 -3.94 -6.29
N PRO A 91 -8.48 -3.81 -7.54
CA PRO A 91 -7.59 -3.70 -8.69
C PRO A 91 -6.62 -2.52 -8.56
N ILE A 92 -5.34 -2.74 -8.89
CA ILE A 92 -4.28 -1.74 -8.85
C ILE A 92 -3.37 -1.88 -10.07
N THR A 93 -2.89 -0.76 -10.59
CA THR A 93 -1.81 -0.73 -11.57
C THR A 93 -0.54 -0.22 -10.90
N ILE A 94 0.50 -1.04 -10.82
CA ILE A 94 1.82 -0.66 -10.29
C ILE A 94 2.75 -0.44 -11.47
N ALA A 95 3.24 0.78 -11.65
CA ALA A 95 3.82 1.25 -12.91
C ALA A 95 2.82 0.97 -14.06
N ASP A 96 3.15 0.05 -14.97
CA ASP A 96 2.27 -0.37 -16.07
C ASP A 96 1.71 -1.79 -15.89
N ILE A 97 1.89 -2.39 -14.70
CA ILE A 97 1.48 -3.76 -14.41
C ILE A 97 0.12 -3.75 -13.73
N ALA A 98 -0.91 -4.23 -14.42
CA ALA A 98 -2.26 -4.37 -13.88
C ALA A 98 -2.36 -5.64 -13.02
N LEU A 99 -2.72 -5.48 -11.75
CA LEU A 99 -2.96 -6.57 -10.82
C LEU A 99 -4.44 -6.58 -10.41
N THR A 100 -5.10 -7.69 -10.66
CA THR A 100 -6.47 -7.95 -10.20
C THR A 100 -6.47 -8.46 -8.76
N PRO A 101 -7.61 -8.53 -8.06
CA PRO A 101 -7.68 -9.14 -6.74
C PRO A 101 -7.06 -10.53 -6.72
N GLY A 102 -6.11 -10.73 -5.79
CA GLY A 102 -5.32 -11.96 -5.69
C GLY A 102 -4.11 -11.81 -4.78
N SER A 103 -3.28 -12.85 -4.76
CA SER A 103 -2.02 -12.85 -4.03
C SER A 103 -0.86 -12.93 -5.00
N TYR A 104 0.13 -12.11 -4.77
CA TYR A 104 1.30 -11.96 -5.61
C TYR A 104 2.58 -12.07 -4.79
N VAL A 105 3.66 -12.37 -5.47
CA VAL A 105 5.01 -12.24 -4.94
C VAL A 105 5.83 -11.41 -5.92
N PHE A 106 6.80 -10.70 -5.39
CA PHE A 106 7.76 -10.00 -6.24
C PHE A 106 9.15 -10.03 -5.63
N GLY A 107 10.12 -9.90 -6.50
CA GLY A 107 11.50 -9.73 -6.15
C GLY A 107 12.14 -8.68 -7.07
N TRP A 108 13.41 -8.39 -6.84
CA TRP A 108 14.12 -7.37 -7.59
C TRP A 108 15.58 -7.70 -7.77
N GLN A 109 16.14 -7.19 -8.84
CA GLN A 109 17.57 -7.20 -9.12
C GLN A 109 18.05 -5.76 -9.30
N ARG A 110 19.25 -5.47 -8.81
CA ARG A 110 19.84 -4.14 -8.97
C ARG A 110 20.36 -4.00 -10.39
N THR A 111 20.05 -2.87 -11.01
CA THR A 111 20.55 -2.44 -12.31
C THR A 111 21.17 -1.05 -12.21
N GLU A 112 21.74 -0.55 -13.29
CA GLU A 112 22.24 0.83 -13.38
C GLU A 112 21.11 1.86 -13.28
N GLU A 113 19.93 1.55 -13.78
CA GLU A 113 18.75 2.42 -13.77
C GLU A 113 18.00 2.42 -12.44
N GLY A 114 18.14 1.35 -11.63
CA GLY A 114 17.38 1.22 -10.38
C GLY A 114 17.22 -0.21 -9.91
N LEU A 115 16.01 -0.58 -9.49
CA LEU A 115 15.66 -1.97 -9.21
C LEU A 115 14.72 -2.50 -10.28
N LEU A 116 15.14 -3.53 -10.99
CA LEU A 116 14.28 -4.29 -11.89
C LEU A 116 13.39 -5.19 -11.05
N VAL A 117 12.12 -4.81 -10.89
CA VAL A 117 11.14 -5.51 -10.04
C VAL A 117 10.26 -6.37 -10.93
N LYS A 118 10.12 -7.65 -10.59
CA LYS A 118 9.26 -8.61 -11.29
C LYS A 118 8.15 -9.10 -10.39
N PHE A 119 6.93 -9.07 -10.88
CA PHE A 119 5.73 -9.52 -10.18
C PHE A 119 5.27 -10.87 -10.72
N TYR A 120 4.86 -11.77 -9.82
CA TYR A 120 4.38 -13.11 -10.14
C TYR A 120 3.10 -13.41 -9.35
N GLU A 121 2.23 -14.25 -9.87
CA GLU A 121 1.17 -14.85 -9.08
C GLU A 121 1.76 -15.75 -7.99
N ALA A 122 1.33 -15.57 -6.75
CA ALA A 122 1.88 -16.34 -5.64
C ALA A 122 1.55 -17.84 -5.74
N THR A 123 0.42 -18.19 -6.33
CA THR A 123 -0.08 -19.58 -6.40
C THR A 123 0.68 -20.48 -7.38
N ASN A 124 1.19 -19.92 -8.48
CA ASN A 124 1.75 -20.69 -9.59
C ASN A 124 3.06 -20.14 -10.15
N GLY A 125 3.54 -18.99 -9.64
CA GLY A 125 4.78 -18.36 -10.09
C GLY A 125 4.72 -17.78 -11.51
N VAL A 126 3.53 -17.61 -12.09
CA VAL A 126 3.37 -17.00 -13.42
C VAL A 126 3.70 -15.52 -13.35
N GLU A 127 4.62 -15.07 -14.20
CA GLU A 127 5.03 -13.65 -14.28
C GLU A 127 3.87 -12.79 -14.77
N ARG A 128 3.61 -11.69 -14.04
CA ARG A 128 2.58 -10.71 -14.37
C ARG A 128 3.15 -9.46 -15.04
N GLY A 129 4.43 -9.23 -14.86
CA GLY A 129 5.14 -8.12 -15.49
C GLY A 129 6.39 -7.69 -14.74
N THR A 130 7.10 -6.77 -15.37
CA THR A 130 8.38 -6.24 -14.89
C THR A 130 8.35 -4.72 -14.97
N ALA A 131 8.90 -4.04 -13.95
CA ALA A 131 9.02 -2.59 -13.92
C ALA A 131 10.33 -2.16 -13.26
N VAL A 132 10.84 -0.98 -13.60
CA VAL A 132 12.02 -0.39 -12.97
C VAL A 132 11.58 0.56 -11.87
N ALA A 133 11.94 0.24 -10.63
CA ALA A 133 11.79 1.15 -9.50
C ALA A 133 12.95 2.14 -9.50
N HIS A 134 12.63 3.43 -9.57
CA HIS A 134 13.61 4.50 -9.61
C HIS A 134 13.97 4.99 -8.22
N ARG A 135 15.19 5.51 -8.09
CA ARG A 135 15.68 6.07 -6.83
C ARG A 135 14.88 7.31 -6.46
N MET A 136 14.39 7.33 -5.22
CA MET A 136 13.71 8.49 -4.65
C MET A 136 14.69 9.65 -4.39
N PRO A 137 14.22 10.91 -4.41
CA PRO A 137 15.02 12.07 -4.05
C PRO A 137 15.68 11.92 -2.69
N GLN A 138 16.80 12.64 -2.48
CA GLN A 138 17.47 12.66 -1.18
C GLN A 138 16.56 13.25 -0.10
N GLY A 139 16.70 12.76 1.14
CA GLY A 139 15.90 13.20 2.28
C GLY A 139 14.68 12.32 2.58
N ASN A 140 14.28 11.44 1.66
CA ASN A 140 13.23 10.47 1.93
C ASN A 140 13.72 9.38 2.87
N ARG A 141 12.83 8.97 3.80
CA ARG A 141 13.10 7.86 4.72
C ARG A 141 13.29 6.55 3.95
N VAL A 142 14.23 5.75 4.41
CA VAL A 142 14.47 4.40 3.86
C VAL A 142 13.52 3.43 4.56
N GLU A 143 12.70 2.72 3.79
CA GLU A 143 11.77 1.71 4.30
C GLU A 143 12.08 0.36 3.65
N SER A 144 12.06 -0.72 4.41
CA SER A 144 12.23 -2.06 3.84
C SER A 144 11.16 -2.34 2.79
N PHE A 145 9.91 -2.02 3.15
CA PHE A 145 8.76 -2.02 2.27
C PHE A 145 7.74 -0.99 2.78
N ARG A 146 7.16 -0.20 1.88
CA ARG A 146 6.06 0.70 2.23
C ARG A 146 5.12 0.95 1.06
N LEU A 147 3.83 0.84 1.33
CA LEU A 147 2.78 1.29 0.43
C LEU A 147 2.23 2.62 0.95
N TRP A 148 2.51 3.70 0.23
CA TRP A 148 2.05 5.04 0.60
C TRP A 148 0.67 5.31 0.05
N PRO A 149 -0.29 5.82 0.86
CA PRO A 149 -1.64 6.13 0.38
C PRO A 149 -1.66 7.11 -0.80
N PRO A 150 -2.72 7.09 -1.64
CA PRO A 150 -2.84 8.02 -2.76
C PRO A 150 -2.87 9.51 -2.33
N GLY A 151 -3.37 9.80 -1.14
CA GLY A 151 -3.37 11.15 -0.58
C GLY A 151 -1.99 11.69 -0.23
N ASP A 152 -1.01 10.78 -0.06
CA ASP A 152 0.38 11.14 0.24
C ASP A 152 1.23 11.14 -1.04
N GLN A 153 1.60 9.96 -1.54
CA GLN A 153 2.54 9.82 -2.65
C GLN A 153 2.09 8.84 -3.73
N ALA A 154 1.18 7.92 -3.45
CA ALA A 154 0.74 6.85 -4.37
C ALA A 154 1.91 6.03 -4.93
N ILE A 155 2.82 5.59 -4.08
CA ILE A 155 3.98 4.79 -4.45
C ILE A 155 4.12 3.53 -3.60
N LEU A 156 4.68 2.49 -4.23
CA LEU A 156 5.24 1.32 -3.56
C LEU A 156 6.74 1.55 -3.42
N GLN A 157 7.22 1.63 -2.18
CA GLN A 157 8.61 1.89 -1.85
C GLN A 157 9.33 0.61 -1.42
N ILE A 158 10.55 0.41 -1.94
CA ILE A 158 11.47 -0.67 -1.59
C ILE A 158 12.83 -0.02 -1.30
N GLY A 159 13.22 0.02 -0.05
CA GLY A 159 14.46 0.70 0.35
C GLY A 159 14.41 2.19 0.02
N ARG A 160 15.24 2.60 -0.92
CA ARG A 160 15.34 3.97 -1.47
C ARG A 160 14.73 4.11 -2.86
N PHE A 161 14.00 3.11 -3.32
CA PHE A 161 13.44 3.06 -4.66
C PHE A 161 11.91 3.00 -4.58
N SER A 162 11.25 3.45 -5.63
CA SER A 162 9.79 3.46 -5.68
C SER A 162 9.24 3.16 -7.06
N LEU A 163 8.05 2.56 -7.07
CA LEU A 163 7.19 2.40 -8.23
C LEU A 163 5.92 3.22 -7.99
N PRO A 164 5.49 4.07 -8.92
CA PRO A 164 4.18 4.71 -8.84
C PRO A 164 3.08 3.66 -9.00
N TYR A 165 1.93 3.90 -8.38
CA TYR A 165 0.75 3.07 -8.61
C TYR A 165 -0.50 3.91 -8.80
N ARG A 166 -1.52 3.31 -9.40
CA ARG A 166 -2.87 3.85 -9.53
C ARG A 166 -3.88 2.79 -9.09
N LEU A 167 -4.89 3.21 -8.35
CA LEU A 167 -6.02 2.37 -8.01
C LEU A 167 -7.05 2.48 -9.13
N MET A 168 -7.56 1.34 -9.55
CA MET A 168 -8.63 1.26 -10.53
C MET A 168 -9.96 1.23 -9.77
N GLU A 169 -10.85 2.17 -10.07
CA GLU A 169 -12.21 2.22 -9.54
C GLU A 169 -13.12 1.21 -10.23
#